data_dcc5f54344355718dddf32ac0dcd25da
#
_entry.id   dcc5f54344355718dddf32ac0dcd25da
#
_cell.length_a   1.000
_cell.length_b   1.000
_cell.length_c   1.000
_cell.angle_alpha   90.00
_cell.angle_beta   90.00
_cell.angle_gamma   90.00
#
_symmetry.space_group_name_H-M   'P 1'
#
loop_
_entity.id
_entity.type
_entity.pdbx_description
1 polymer ?
#
loop_
_entity_poly.entity_id
_entity_poly.type
_entity_poly.pdbx_seq_one_letter_code
_entity_poly.pdbx_strand_id
1 'polypeptide(L)'
;ESRMTVDIDPTKAYWAEPIMYQGGDEKYLRYKITEDGISPLLFPPSDQVIKFTSYEHDEYGVSTEDPQMIAKMHEKRAKKQETLVQKLMQMHTVNVFGHGEPVIFTYGSTTMSVLEALQCANLEATVVQPIYLEPFPTWEFEKFKNVNPIVVEQSVMGAFETLIEEKTGIKAKASIRKYDGRPFDPEELAQQIKEVI
;
A
#
# COMPACT_ATOMS: atom_id res chain seq x y z
N GLU A 1 8.53 20.42 15.47
CA GLU A 1 8.88 19.01 15.71
C GLU A 1 8.26 18.55 17.03
N SER A 2 7.58 17.43 17.03
CA SER A 2 7.06 16.80 18.24
C SER A 2 7.88 15.56 18.58
N ARG A 3 8.12 15.33 19.88
CA ARG A 3 8.78 14.14 20.39
C ARG A 3 7.76 13.34 21.20
N MET A 4 7.56 12.09 20.79
CA MET A 4 6.74 11.15 21.54
C MET A 4 7.64 10.07 22.15
N THR A 5 7.43 9.79 23.43
CA THR A 5 8.06 8.64 24.08
C THR A 5 7.10 7.46 24.00
N VAL A 6 7.54 6.41 23.36
CA VAL A 6 6.77 5.17 23.19
C VAL A 6 7.53 4.06 23.90
N ASP A 7 6.85 3.32 24.74
CA ASP A 7 7.38 2.09 25.34
C ASP A 7 7.12 0.96 24.35
N ILE A 8 8.18 0.52 23.67
CA ILE A 8 8.10 -0.51 22.64
C ILE A 8 8.58 -1.82 23.26
N ASP A 9 7.71 -2.81 23.28
CA ASP A 9 8.06 -4.19 23.61
C ASP A 9 8.56 -4.90 22.33
N PRO A 10 9.87 -5.10 22.15
CA PRO A 10 10.41 -5.72 20.95
C PRO A 10 10.00 -7.20 20.82
N THR A 11 9.55 -7.84 21.88
CA THR A 11 9.08 -9.25 21.81
C THR A 11 7.74 -9.37 21.11
N LYS A 12 6.99 -8.29 20.99
CA LYS A 12 5.71 -8.21 20.27
C LYS A 12 5.86 -7.70 18.84
N ALA A 13 7.08 -7.33 18.43
CA ALA A 13 7.34 -6.88 17.08
C ALA A 13 7.23 -8.06 16.09
N TYR A 14 6.54 -7.82 14.99
CA TYR A 14 6.56 -8.74 13.84
C TYR A 14 7.86 -8.49 13.05
N TRP A 15 8.66 -9.56 12.92
CA TRP A 15 9.87 -9.54 12.11
C TRP A 15 9.61 -10.29 10.80
N ALA A 16 9.85 -9.62 9.68
CA ALA A 16 9.79 -10.29 8.40
C ALA A 16 10.96 -11.28 8.29
N GLU A 17 10.64 -12.55 8.01
CA GLU A 17 11.64 -13.60 7.78
C GLU A 17 11.83 -13.77 6.27
N PRO A 18 12.92 -13.24 5.69
CA PRO A 18 13.20 -13.44 4.27
C PRO A 18 13.61 -14.89 3.99
N ILE A 19 13.28 -15.36 2.79
CA ILE A 19 13.81 -16.64 2.30
C ILE A 19 15.31 -16.46 2.10
N MET A 20 16.11 -17.18 2.89
CA MET A 20 17.56 -17.10 2.83
C MET A 20 18.14 -18.11 1.85
N TYR A 21 19.21 -17.72 1.16
CA TYR A 21 20.01 -18.62 0.32
C TYR A 21 20.68 -19.68 1.17
N GLN A 22 20.50 -20.96 0.82
CA GLN A 22 21.01 -22.11 1.58
C GLN A 22 22.28 -22.72 0.97
N GLY A 23 22.84 -22.12 -0.07
CA GLY A 23 23.96 -22.69 -0.83
C GLY A 23 23.50 -23.65 -1.91
N GLY A 24 24.44 -24.37 -2.49
CA GLY A 24 24.21 -25.44 -3.49
C GLY A 24 24.35 -25.04 -4.94
N ASP A 25 24.26 -23.77 -5.29
CA ASP A 25 24.55 -23.25 -6.62
C ASP A 25 26.02 -22.84 -6.74
N GLU A 26 26.64 -22.98 -7.91
CA GLU A 26 28.01 -22.51 -8.16
C GLU A 26 28.18 -21.00 -7.90
N LYS A 27 27.14 -20.22 -8.21
CA LYS A 27 27.08 -18.80 -8.00
C LYS A 27 25.74 -18.42 -7.36
N TYR A 28 25.78 -17.48 -6.44
CA TYR A 28 24.56 -16.91 -5.91
C TYR A 28 23.86 -16.06 -6.98
N LEU A 29 22.60 -16.42 -7.26
CA LEU A 29 21.74 -15.70 -8.20
C LEU A 29 20.81 -14.76 -7.43
N ARG A 30 21.20 -13.47 -7.35
CA ARG A 30 20.44 -12.46 -6.60
C ARG A 30 19.00 -12.32 -7.08
N TYR A 31 18.77 -12.58 -8.36
CA TYR A 31 17.48 -12.44 -9.02
C TYR A 31 16.98 -13.77 -9.58
N LYS A 32 17.35 -14.88 -8.94
CA LYS A 32 16.94 -16.25 -9.34
C LYS A 32 15.45 -16.29 -9.66
N ILE A 33 15.13 -16.85 -10.82
CA ILE A 33 13.73 -17.11 -11.22
C ILE A 33 13.23 -18.31 -10.42
N THR A 34 12.12 -18.09 -9.70
CA THR A 34 11.49 -19.07 -8.81
C THR A 34 10.02 -19.24 -9.20
N GLU A 35 9.39 -20.30 -8.75
CA GLU A 35 7.98 -20.57 -9.01
C GLU A 35 7.06 -19.48 -8.44
N ASP A 36 7.41 -18.92 -7.30
CA ASP A 36 6.67 -17.85 -6.61
C ASP A 36 7.16 -16.43 -6.96
N GLY A 37 8.21 -16.31 -7.79
CA GLY A 37 8.82 -15.03 -8.16
C GLY A 37 9.69 -14.39 -7.08
N ILE A 38 9.89 -15.04 -5.91
CA ILE A 38 10.66 -14.51 -4.78
C ILE A 38 12.04 -15.13 -4.75
N SER A 39 13.07 -14.35 -5.09
CA SER A 39 14.45 -14.82 -5.03
C SER A 39 14.97 -14.88 -3.60
N PRO A 40 15.71 -15.95 -3.21
CA PRO A 40 16.36 -16.03 -1.92
C PRO A 40 17.37 -14.89 -1.70
N LEU A 41 17.47 -14.40 -0.47
CA LEU A 41 18.38 -13.33 -0.10
C LEU A 41 19.67 -13.87 0.49
N LEU A 42 20.77 -13.16 0.24
CA LEU A 42 22.06 -13.37 0.87
C LEU A 42 22.59 -12.01 1.33
N PHE A 43 23.14 -11.97 2.55
CA PHE A 43 23.71 -10.78 3.15
C PHE A 43 25.21 -10.98 3.44
N PRO A 44 26.01 -9.90 3.38
CA PRO A 44 27.37 -9.93 3.85
C PRO A 44 27.48 -10.21 5.37
N PRO A 45 28.55 -10.87 5.83
CA PRO A 45 29.67 -11.38 5.05
C PRO A 45 29.34 -12.68 4.31
N SER A 46 29.89 -12.86 3.09
CA SER A 46 29.69 -14.06 2.27
C SER A 46 30.87 -14.26 1.32
N ASP A 47 31.20 -15.50 1.03
CA ASP A 47 32.16 -15.87 -0.01
C ASP A 47 31.58 -15.73 -1.44
N GLN A 48 30.27 -15.54 -1.53
CA GLN A 48 29.59 -15.32 -2.81
C GLN A 48 29.54 -13.83 -3.18
N VAL A 49 29.62 -13.55 -4.47
CA VAL A 49 29.44 -12.19 -4.98
C VAL A 49 27.96 -11.85 -4.97
N ILE A 50 27.61 -10.77 -4.27
CA ILE A 50 26.26 -10.23 -4.21
C ILE A 50 26.18 -9.02 -5.13
N LYS A 51 25.41 -9.10 -6.22
CA LYS A 51 25.33 -8.07 -7.24
C LYS A 51 23.94 -7.46 -7.31
N PHE A 52 23.86 -6.14 -7.22
CA PHE A 52 22.65 -5.36 -7.39
C PHE A 52 22.76 -4.45 -8.62
N THR A 53 21.63 -4.22 -9.28
CA THR A 53 21.57 -3.33 -10.44
C THR A 53 20.17 -2.68 -10.52
N SER A 54 20.13 -1.49 -11.10
CA SER A 54 18.90 -0.77 -11.46
C SER A 54 18.52 -0.92 -12.94
N TYR A 55 19.39 -1.56 -13.74
CA TYR A 55 19.11 -1.84 -15.14
C TYR A 55 18.30 -3.14 -15.29
N GLU A 56 17.78 -3.42 -16.50
CA GLU A 56 17.35 -4.76 -16.85
C GLU A 56 18.55 -5.72 -16.81
N HIS A 57 18.32 -6.92 -16.30
CA HIS A 57 19.39 -7.81 -15.86
C HIS A 57 19.02 -9.28 -15.97
N ASP A 58 20.04 -10.13 -15.94
CA ASP A 58 19.89 -11.57 -15.77
C ASP A 58 19.71 -11.97 -14.29
N GLU A 59 19.60 -13.26 -14.02
CA GLU A 59 19.43 -13.81 -12.67
C GLU A 59 20.62 -13.51 -11.73
N TYR A 60 21.80 -13.32 -12.29
CA TYR A 60 23.01 -12.97 -11.52
C TYR A 60 23.09 -11.47 -11.17
N GLY A 61 22.37 -10.62 -11.91
CA GLY A 61 22.44 -9.16 -11.78
C GLY A 61 23.40 -8.48 -12.75
N VAL A 62 23.73 -9.15 -13.85
CA VAL A 62 24.45 -8.53 -14.97
C VAL A 62 23.45 -7.86 -15.89
N SER A 63 23.70 -6.62 -16.25
CA SER A 63 22.86 -5.87 -17.18
C SER A 63 22.74 -6.58 -18.52
N THR A 64 21.55 -6.59 -19.09
CA THR A 64 21.27 -7.28 -20.35
C THR A 64 20.37 -6.43 -21.25
N GLU A 65 20.57 -6.58 -22.55
CA GLU A 65 19.69 -6.07 -23.61
C GLU A 65 19.01 -7.22 -24.36
N ASP A 66 19.24 -8.48 -23.92
CA ASP A 66 18.57 -9.65 -24.52
C ASP A 66 17.07 -9.61 -24.25
N PRO A 67 16.23 -9.49 -25.29
CA PRO A 67 14.80 -9.35 -25.14
C PRO A 67 14.14 -10.59 -24.48
N GLN A 68 14.72 -11.76 -24.64
CA GLN A 68 14.19 -12.99 -24.02
C GLN A 68 14.44 -13.00 -22.51
N MET A 69 15.63 -12.57 -22.08
CA MET A 69 15.94 -12.47 -20.66
C MET A 69 15.12 -11.35 -19.99
N ILE A 70 14.97 -10.21 -20.65
CA ILE A 70 14.13 -9.11 -20.19
C ILE A 70 12.68 -9.59 -19.98
N ALA A 71 12.11 -10.28 -20.95
CA ALA A 71 10.76 -10.83 -20.85
C ALA A 71 10.60 -11.77 -19.63
N LYS A 72 11.55 -12.70 -19.43
CA LYS A 72 11.55 -13.60 -18.27
C LYS A 72 11.63 -12.86 -16.94
N MET A 73 12.41 -11.79 -16.87
CA MET A 73 12.48 -10.99 -15.65
C MET A 73 11.20 -10.20 -15.38
N HIS A 74 10.50 -9.73 -16.41
CA HIS A 74 9.18 -9.13 -16.27
C HIS A 74 8.15 -10.15 -15.79
N GLU A 75 8.11 -11.35 -16.38
CA GLU A 75 7.24 -12.45 -15.96
C GLU A 75 7.48 -12.84 -14.50
N LYS A 76 8.76 -12.92 -14.07
CA LYS A 76 9.12 -13.16 -12.69
C LYS A 76 8.58 -12.08 -11.75
N ARG A 77 8.71 -10.79 -12.12
CA ARG A 77 8.18 -9.67 -11.32
C ARG A 77 6.65 -9.71 -11.24
N ALA A 78 5.97 -10.05 -12.34
CA ALA A 78 4.53 -10.24 -12.34
C ALA A 78 4.11 -11.40 -11.42
N LYS A 79 4.85 -12.53 -11.48
CA LYS A 79 4.59 -13.68 -10.60
C LYS A 79 4.77 -13.35 -9.12
N LYS A 80 5.80 -12.57 -8.78
CA LYS A 80 5.98 -12.06 -7.42
C LYS A 80 4.79 -11.21 -6.94
N GLN A 81 4.22 -10.40 -7.83
CA GLN A 81 3.05 -9.59 -7.51
C GLN A 81 1.83 -10.46 -7.15
N GLU A 82 1.59 -11.53 -7.92
CA GLU A 82 0.53 -12.51 -7.60
C GLU A 82 0.74 -13.14 -6.21
N THR A 83 1.97 -13.57 -5.93
CA THR A 83 2.34 -14.15 -4.63
C THR A 83 2.13 -13.16 -3.48
N LEU A 84 2.45 -11.88 -3.71
CA LEU A 84 2.25 -10.82 -2.73
C LEU A 84 0.76 -10.60 -2.43
N VAL A 85 -0.09 -10.57 -3.46
CA VAL A 85 -1.55 -10.46 -3.29
C VAL A 85 -2.08 -11.62 -2.43
N GLN A 86 -1.68 -12.86 -2.70
CA GLN A 86 -2.10 -14.02 -1.91
C GLN A 86 -1.71 -13.90 -0.44
N LYS A 87 -0.54 -13.34 -0.13
CA LYS A 87 -0.11 -13.07 1.24
C LYS A 87 -0.91 -11.94 1.88
N LEU A 88 -1.16 -10.86 1.16
CA LEU A 88 -1.92 -9.71 1.66
C LEU A 88 -3.38 -10.08 1.98
N MET A 89 -3.99 -11.00 1.24
CA MET A 89 -5.34 -11.50 1.52
C MET A 89 -5.46 -12.21 2.90
N GLN A 90 -4.34 -12.61 3.49
CA GLN A 90 -4.27 -13.23 4.82
C GLN A 90 -3.90 -12.23 5.93
N MET A 91 -3.69 -10.97 5.57
CA MET A 91 -3.26 -9.91 6.48
C MET A 91 -4.35 -8.87 6.67
N HIS A 92 -4.19 -8.04 7.69
CA HIS A 92 -5.01 -6.86 7.88
C HIS A 92 -4.58 -5.79 6.87
N THR A 93 -5.45 -5.45 5.93
CA THR A 93 -5.12 -4.57 4.80
C THR A 93 -5.94 -3.29 4.72
N VAL A 94 -7.02 -3.21 5.50
CA VAL A 94 -7.91 -2.04 5.54
C VAL A 94 -8.36 -1.78 6.97
N ASN A 95 -8.21 -0.55 7.43
CA ASN A 95 -8.84 -0.09 8.66
C ASN A 95 -10.25 0.43 8.36
N VAL A 96 -11.21 0.08 9.22
CA VAL A 96 -12.56 0.63 9.20
C VAL A 96 -12.86 1.22 10.57
N PHE A 97 -13.19 2.50 10.60
CA PHE A 97 -13.53 3.23 11.84
C PHE A 97 -14.98 3.67 11.80
N GLY A 98 -15.63 3.63 12.96
CA GLY A 98 -17.02 4.05 13.09
C GLY A 98 -18.02 3.12 12.38
N HIS A 99 -19.21 3.62 12.13
CA HIS A 99 -20.32 2.90 11.47
C HIS A 99 -21.34 3.89 10.90
N GLY A 100 -22.22 3.41 10.03
CA GLY A 100 -23.30 4.22 9.45
C GLY A 100 -22.86 5.01 8.21
N GLU A 101 -23.71 5.92 7.82
CA GLU A 101 -23.52 6.84 6.69
C GLU A 101 -23.18 8.25 7.17
N PRO A 102 -22.36 9.03 6.43
CA PRO A 102 -21.77 8.68 5.14
C PRO A 102 -20.60 7.69 5.26
N VAL A 103 -20.28 7.04 4.15
CA VAL A 103 -19.00 6.30 4.03
C VAL A 103 -17.95 7.24 3.46
N ILE A 104 -16.80 7.30 4.12
CA ILE A 104 -15.68 8.17 3.74
C ILE A 104 -14.46 7.33 3.44
N PHE A 105 -13.91 7.45 2.25
CA PHE A 105 -12.65 6.83 1.87
C PHE A 105 -11.52 7.84 1.99
N THR A 106 -10.46 7.45 2.66
CA THR A 106 -9.27 8.29 2.85
C THR A 106 -8.04 7.39 3.04
N TYR A 107 -6.84 7.95 3.05
CA TYR A 107 -5.62 7.18 3.28
C TYR A 107 -4.56 7.97 4.03
N GLY A 108 -3.58 7.24 4.57
CA GLY A 108 -2.42 7.82 5.24
C GLY A 108 -2.79 8.71 6.41
N SER A 109 -2.08 9.81 6.57
CA SER A 109 -2.27 10.76 7.67
C SER A 109 -3.58 11.54 7.60
N THR A 110 -4.18 11.68 6.41
CA THR A 110 -5.48 12.34 6.23
C THR A 110 -6.59 11.67 7.04
N THR A 111 -6.47 10.38 7.29
CA THR A 111 -7.42 9.61 8.10
C THR A 111 -7.62 10.21 9.48
N MET A 112 -6.55 10.63 10.15
CA MET A 112 -6.65 11.21 11.49
C MET A 112 -7.39 12.55 11.49
N SER A 113 -7.15 13.40 10.48
CA SER A 113 -7.90 14.65 10.30
C SER A 113 -9.40 14.39 10.05
N VAL A 114 -9.75 13.36 9.28
CA VAL A 114 -11.14 12.97 9.05
C VAL A 114 -11.81 12.50 10.35
N LEU A 115 -11.15 11.65 11.12
CA LEU A 115 -11.70 11.15 12.40
C LEU A 115 -11.93 12.29 13.38
N GLU A 116 -11.00 13.23 13.50
CA GLU A 116 -11.14 14.40 14.35
C GLU A 116 -12.24 15.33 13.84
N ALA A 117 -12.33 15.56 12.53
CA ALA A 117 -13.41 16.36 11.93
C ALA A 117 -14.81 15.78 12.25
N LEU A 118 -14.97 14.46 12.14
CA LEU A 118 -16.22 13.79 12.51
C LEU A 118 -16.55 13.97 14.00
N GLN A 119 -15.56 13.89 14.86
CA GLN A 119 -15.74 14.14 16.29
C GLN A 119 -16.15 15.60 16.56
N CYS A 120 -15.47 16.60 15.96
CA CYS A 120 -15.83 18.01 16.06
C CYS A 120 -17.26 18.28 15.55
N ALA A 121 -17.66 17.59 14.49
CA ALA A 121 -18.99 17.73 13.90
C ALA A 121 -20.09 16.99 14.68
N ASN A 122 -19.73 16.10 15.61
CA ASN A 122 -20.61 15.12 16.24
C ASN A 122 -21.39 14.29 15.21
N LEU A 123 -20.68 13.82 14.18
CA LEU A 123 -21.22 13.02 13.09
C LEU A 123 -20.78 11.57 13.20
N GLU A 124 -21.72 10.66 13.00
CA GLU A 124 -21.43 9.24 12.75
C GLU A 124 -21.12 9.05 11.27
N ALA A 125 -20.12 8.23 10.98
CA ALA A 125 -19.72 7.86 9.63
C ALA A 125 -18.89 6.57 9.64
N THR A 126 -18.82 5.89 8.51
CA THR A 126 -17.89 4.80 8.29
C THR A 126 -16.67 5.35 7.56
N VAL A 127 -15.50 5.35 8.20
CA VAL A 127 -14.22 5.77 7.58
C VAL A 127 -13.43 4.54 7.18
N VAL A 128 -13.06 4.45 5.91
CA VAL A 128 -12.34 3.31 5.33
C VAL A 128 -10.96 3.77 4.86
N GLN A 129 -9.93 3.16 5.43
CA GLN A 129 -8.53 3.47 5.15
C GLN A 129 -7.80 2.23 4.62
N PRO A 130 -7.46 2.14 3.34
CA PRO A 130 -6.53 1.11 2.88
C PRO A 130 -5.14 1.37 3.46
N ILE A 131 -4.51 0.29 3.94
CA ILE A 131 -3.13 0.30 4.46
C ILE A 131 -2.14 0.18 3.30
N TYR A 132 -2.52 -0.57 2.27
CA TYR A 132 -1.74 -0.79 1.06
C TYR A 132 -2.44 -0.15 -0.14
N LEU A 133 -1.69 0.61 -0.93
CA LEU A 133 -2.19 1.22 -2.18
C LEU A 133 -1.78 0.42 -3.42
N GLU A 134 -0.67 -0.36 -3.32
CA GLU A 134 -0.22 -1.27 -4.37
C GLU A 134 0.48 -2.50 -3.73
N PRO A 135 -0.06 -3.70 -3.86
CA PRO A 135 -1.36 -4.04 -4.46
C PRO A 135 -2.53 -3.46 -3.66
N PHE A 136 -3.51 -2.91 -4.37
CA PHE A 136 -4.71 -2.38 -3.72
C PHE A 136 -5.60 -3.54 -3.22
N PRO A 137 -6.11 -3.50 -1.97
CA PRO A 137 -6.87 -4.61 -1.38
C PRO A 137 -8.32 -4.65 -1.89
N THR A 138 -8.53 -4.91 -3.18
CA THR A 138 -9.85 -4.91 -3.84
C THR A 138 -10.87 -5.82 -3.17
N TRP A 139 -10.43 -6.96 -2.60
CA TRP A 139 -11.27 -7.92 -1.88
C TRP A 139 -11.94 -7.33 -0.64
N GLU A 140 -11.31 -6.34 0.00
CA GLU A 140 -11.91 -5.64 1.15
C GLU A 140 -12.94 -4.59 0.72
N PHE A 141 -12.85 -4.10 -0.51
CA PHE A 141 -13.74 -3.09 -1.05
C PHE A 141 -15.01 -3.66 -1.69
N GLU A 142 -15.09 -4.97 -1.91
CA GLU A 142 -16.31 -5.63 -2.44
C GLU A 142 -17.57 -5.28 -1.65
N LYS A 143 -17.49 -5.18 -0.33
CA LYS A 143 -18.60 -4.81 0.56
C LYS A 143 -19.09 -3.38 0.38
N PHE A 144 -18.31 -2.52 -0.28
CA PHE A 144 -18.63 -1.11 -0.55
C PHE A 144 -19.06 -0.85 -2.00
N LYS A 145 -19.21 -1.87 -2.85
CA LYS A 145 -19.56 -1.68 -4.28
C LYS A 145 -20.84 -0.90 -4.54
N ASN A 146 -21.82 -0.97 -3.62
CA ASN A 146 -23.10 -0.29 -3.75
C ASN A 146 -23.19 1.00 -2.92
N VAL A 147 -22.06 1.48 -2.43
CA VAL A 147 -21.96 2.71 -1.62
C VAL A 147 -21.50 3.85 -2.53
N ASN A 148 -22.00 5.04 -2.28
CA ASN A 148 -21.55 6.27 -2.92
C ASN A 148 -20.68 7.06 -1.92
N PRO A 149 -19.37 6.78 -1.78
CA PRO A 149 -18.53 7.34 -0.75
C PRO A 149 -18.18 8.80 -1.02
N ILE A 150 -17.82 9.51 0.06
CA ILE A 150 -17.05 10.75 -0.01
C ILE A 150 -15.58 10.37 -0.01
N VAL A 151 -14.77 10.92 -0.91
CA VAL A 151 -13.31 10.74 -0.86
C VAL A 151 -12.67 12.01 -0.28
N VAL A 152 -11.78 11.82 0.71
CA VAL A 152 -11.01 12.90 1.32
C VAL A 152 -9.52 12.64 1.12
N GLU A 153 -8.83 13.52 0.41
CA GLU A 153 -7.41 13.34 0.09
C GLU A 153 -6.63 14.65 -0.06
N GLN A 154 -5.31 14.56 0.13
CA GLN A 154 -4.38 15.65 -0.16
C GLN A 154 -3.76 15.48 -1.55
N SER A 155 -4.52 15.85 -2.58
CA SER A 155 -4.14 15.72 -3.99
C SER A 155 -4.92 16.73 -4.84
N VAL A 156 -4.25 17.41 -5.75
CA VAL A 156 -4.90 18.36 -6.67
C VAL A 156 -5.74 17.63 -7.73
N MET A 157 -5.29 16.46 -8.19
CA MET A 157 -5.92 15.71 -9.29
C MET A 157 -6.84 14.56 -8.82
N GLY A 158 -6.96 14.31 -7.50
CA GLY A 158 -7.76 13.21 -7.01
C GLY A 158 -7.11 11.84 -7.30
N ALA A 159 -5.84 11.70 -6.98
CA ALA A 159 -5.09 10.49 -7.29
C ALA A 159 -5.64 9.26 -6.56
N PHE A 160 -6.07 9.42 -5.31
CA PHE A 160 -6.64 8.31 -4.53
C PHE A 160 -8.05 7.96 -5.01
N GLU A 161 -8.89 8.94 -5.31
CA GLU A 161 -10.21 8.73 -5.93
C GLU A 161 -10.10 7.98 -7.25
N THR A 162 -9.16 8.40 -8.11
CA THR A 162 -8.87 7.73 -9.38
C THR A 162 -8.41 6.28 -9.17
N LEU A 163 -7.54 6.04 -8.18
CA LEU A 163 -7.08 4.69 -7.84
C LEU A 163 -8.26 3.80 -7.41
N ILE A 164 -9.14 4.30 -6.54
CA ILE A 164 -10.33 3.56 -6.10
C ILE A 164 -11.22 3.21 -7.30
N GLU A 165 -11.54 4.19 -8.14
CA GLU A 165 -12.39 3.94 -9.32
C GLU A 165 -11.73 2.94 -10.28
N GLU A 166 -10.43 3.07 -10.54
CA GLU A 166 -9.68 2.13 -11.40
C GLU A 166 -9.69 0.71 -10.85
N LYS A 167 -9.41 0.54 -9.55
CA LYS A 167 -9.23 -0.78 -8.95
C LYS A 167 -10.54 -1.47 -8.57
N THR A 168 -11.59 -0.72 -8.24
CA THR A 168 -12.84 -1.26 -7.66
C THR A 168 -14.10 -0.96 -8.47
N GLY A 169 -14.07 0.03 -9.34
CA GLY A 169 -15.24 0.56 -10.04
C GLY A 169 -16.15 1.44 -9.16
N ILE A 170 -15.79 1.69 -7.89
CA ILE A 170 -16.59 2.52 -6.97
C ILE A 170 -16.36 3.98 -7.32
N LYS A 171 -17.46 4.71 -7.56
CA LYS A 171 -17.42 6.14 -7.85
C LYS A 171 -17.75 6.95 -6.61
N ALA A 172 -16.98 8.00 -6.37
CA ALA A 172 -17.26 8.92 -5.30
C ALA A 172 -18.51 9.74 -5.57
N LYS A 173 -19.34 9.97 -4.54
CA LYS A 173 -20.43 10.95 -4.53
C LYS A 173 -19.88 12.37 -4.52
N ALA A 174 -18.82 12.58 -3.74
CA ALA A 174 -18.14 13.85 -3.58
C ALA A 174 -16.66 13.65 -3.28
N SER A 175 -15.85 14.66 -3.60
CA SER A 175 -14.42 14.65 -3.35
C SER A 175 -14.02 15.93 -2.63
N ILE A 176 -13.40 15.78 -1.47
CA ILE A 176 -12.86 16.88 -0.66
C ILE A 176 -11.34 16.82 -0.79
N ARG A 177 -10.75 17.86 -1.38
CA ARG A 177 -9.32 17.89 -1.73
C ARG A 177 -8.62 19.09 -1.10
N LYS A 178 -7.40 18.88 -0.62
CA LYS A 178 -6.50 19.93 -0.15
C LYS A 178 -5.12 19.73 -0.74
N TYR A 179 -4.50 20.82 -1.20
CA TYR A 179 -3.20 20.74 -1.91
C TYR A 179 -2.33 21.98 -1.73
N ASP A 180 -2.49 22.65 -0.57
CA ASP A 180 -1.75 23.87 -0.21
C ASP A 180 -0.51 23.60 0.69
N GLY A 181 -0.15 22.32 0.87
CA GLY A 181 1.00 21.89 1.68
C GLY A 181 0.74 21.84 3.19
N ARG A 182 -0.48 22.18 3.63
CA ARG A 182 -0.89 22.07 5.04
C ARG A 182 -1.80 20.86 5.25
N PRO A 183 -1.83 20.25 6.45
CA PRO A 183 -2.85 19.25 6.79
C PRO A 183 -4.25 19.86 6.74
N PHE A 184 -5.27 19.03 6.66
CA PHE A 184 -6.64 19.50 6.86
C PHE A 184 -6.80 20.04 8.28
N ASP A 185 -7.44 21.20 8.39
CA ASP A 185 -7.98 21.68 9.66
C ASP A 185 -9.27 20.88 9.96
N PRO A 186 -9.41 20.28 11.15
CA PRO A 186 -10.56 19.45 11.47
C PRO A 186 -11.90 20.18 11.47
N GLU A 187 -11.95 21.44 11.89
CA GLU A 187 -13.19 22.22 11.91
C GLU A 187 -13.62 22.62 10.51
N GLU A 188 -12.67 23.06 9.65
CA GLU A 188 -12.92 23.34 8.23
C GLU A 188 -13.37 22.07 7.50
N LEU A 189 -12.71 20.95 7.75
CA LEU A 189 -13.05 19.67 7.14
C LEU A 189 -14.44 19.18 7.58
N ALA A 190 -14.78 19.35 8.86
CA ALA A 190 -16.10 19.04 9.39
C ALA A 190 -17.22 19.81 8.65
N GLN A 191 -16.98 21.09 8.37
CA GLN A 191 -17.92 21.89 7.58
C GLN A 191 -18.03 21.39 6.14
N GLN A 192 -16.92 21.12 5.48
CA GLN A 192 -16.91 20.58 4.11
C GLN A 192 -17.61 19.21 4.01
N ILE A 193 -17.44 18.34 5.01
CA ILE A 193 -18.14 17.06 5.05
C ILE A 193 -19.67 17.30 5.17
N LYS A 194 -20.12 18.21 6.04
CA LYS A 194 -21.55 18.54 6.18
C LYS A 194 -22.18 19.09 4.90
N GLU A 195 -21.42 19.79 4.07
CA GLU A 195 -21.93 20.37 2.82
C GLU A 195 -22.15 19.33 1.71
N VAL A 196 -21.52 18.13 1.82
CA VAL A 196 -21.60 17.09 0.77
C VAL A 196 -22.38 15.84 1.21
N ILE A 197 -22.86 15.79 2.46
CA ILE A 197 -23.78 14.75 2.94
C ILE A 197 -25.17 14.99 2.39
#